data_eb307eff798748eef5afc3ec932774a4
#
_entry.id   eb307eff798748eef5afc3ec932774a4
#
_cell.length_a   1.000
_cell.length_b   1.000
_cell.length_c   1.000
_cell.angle_alpha   90.00
_cell.angle_beta   90.00
_cell.angle_gamma   90.00
#
_symmetry.space_group_name_H-M   'P 1'
#
loop_
_entity.id
_entity.type
_entity.pdbx_description
1 polymer ?
#
loop_
_entity_poly.entity_id
_entity_poly.type
_entity_poly.pdbx_seq_one_letter_code
_entity_poly.pdbx_strand_id
1 'polypeptide(L)'
;IGVIMVLPEVSALSNKAGIASQTIKYGKFAGALNPFEPYSDEVLASVKLSSIATYDEFKSSVMAARNISADKINSLAEGRIYSAEDALAVGLVDELGSLDMAISTVAEMAGLSDYETVNYPVKMTFFEALKDSELWNLSLSSLLKGPHFDPLQMARDYIEHIEPGTWQYLMPVVVE
;
A
#
# COMPACT_ATOMS: atom_id res chain seq x y z
N ILE A 1 15.12 -4.78 0.54
CA ILE A 1 14.71 -4.12 -0.71
C ILE A 1 13.98 -5.14 -1.56
N GLY A 2 12.82 -4.79 -2.13
CA GLY A 2 12.03 -5.66 -3.00
C GLY A 2 10.79 -4.92 -3.48
N VAL A 3 10.09 -5.50 -4.45
CA VAL A 3 8.80 -5.03 -4.95
C VAL A 3 7.82 -6.19 -4.88
N ILE A 4 6.65 -5.96 -4.30
CA ILE A 4 5.56 -6.92 -4.23
C ILE A 4 4.29 -6.27 -4.74
N MET A 5 3.50 -7.03 -5.48
CA MET A 5 2.14 -6.67 -5.84
C MET A 5 1.21 -7.82 -5.48
N VAL A 6 0.17 -7.54 -4.70
CA VAL A 6 -0.85 -8.51 -4.32
C VAL A 6 -2.11 -8.20 -5.08
N LEU A 7 -2.61 -9.18 -5.82
CA LEU A 7 -3.84 -9.07 -6.63
C LEU A 7 -4.91 -9.99 -6.02
N PRO A 8 -5.79 -9.47 -5.15
CA PRO A 8 -6.90 -10.27 -4.63
C PRO A 8 -7.90 -10.58 -5.74
N GLU A 9 -8.29 -11.85 -5.89
CA GLU A 9 -9.32 -12.29 -6.82
C GLU A 9 -10.46 -12.95 -6.01
N VAL A 10 -11.64 -12.38 -6.11
CA VAL A 10 -12.83 -12.79 -5.33
C VAL A 10 -14.02 -13.21 -6.19
N SER A 11 -13.81 -13.44 -7.48
CA SER A 11 -14.89 -13.78 -8.43
C SER A 11 -15.64 -15.03 -8.01
N ALA A 12 -14.95 -16.09 -7.62
CA ALA A 12 -15.56 -17.33 -7.18
C ALA A 12 -16.38 -17.17 -5.87
N LEU A 13 -15.91 -16.33 -4.94
CA LEU A 13 -16.61 -16.01 -3.71
C LEU A 13 -17.86 -15.19 -3.98
N SER A 14 -17.76 -14.17 -4.83
CA SER A 14 -18.88 -13.31 -5.24
C SER A 14 -20.00 -14.13 -5.88
N ASN A 15 -19.65 -15.03 -6.79
CA ASN A 15 -20.61 -15.91 -7.43
C ASN A 15 -21.35 -16.81 -6.42
N LYS A 16 -20.65 -17.36 -5.42
CA LYS A 16 -21.26 -18.14 -4.35
C LYS A 16 -22.18 -17.30 -3.46
N ALA A 17 -21.85 -16.03 -3.25
CA ALA A 17 -22.66 -15.10 -2.47
C ALA A 17 -23.83 -14.49 -3.27
N GLY A 18 -23.97 -14.82 -4.56
CA GLY A 18 -25.01 -14.25 -5.44
C GLY A 18 -24.75 -12.79 -5.81
N ILE A 19 -23.51 -12.31 -5.66
CA ILE A 19 -23.09 -10.95 -6.02
C ILE A 19 -22.63 -10.97 -7.48
N ALA A 20 -23.34 -10.22 -8.36
CA ALA A 20 -22.95 -10.03 -9.75
C ALA A 20 -22.32 -8.63 -9.92
N SER A 21 -21.24 -8.55 -10.68
CA SER A 21 -20.65 -7.29 -11.12
C SER A 21 -20.78 -7.16 -12.64
N GLN A 22 -20.99 -5.94 -13.12
CA GLN A 22 -21.00 -5.64 -14.54
C GLN A 22 -19.98 -4.54 -14.81
N THR A 23 -18.98 -4.84 -15.64
CA THR A 23 -17.92 -3.91 -16.00
C THR A 23 -18.18 -3.33 -17.39
N ILE A 24 -18.25 -2.00 -17.50
CA ILE A 24 -18.28 -1.29 -18.77
C ILE A 24 -16.89 -0.69 -18.97
N LYS A 25 -16.19 -1.13 -20.03
CA LYS A 25 -14.79 -0.74 -20.26
C LYS A 25 -14.53 -0.38 -21.71
N TYR A 26 -13.67 0.62 -21.91
CA TYR A 26 -13.08 0.96 -23.20
C TYR A 26 -11.56 0.79 -23.11
N GLY A 27 -11.01 0.08 -24.07
CA GLY A 27 -9.60 -0.31 -24.08
C GLY A 27 -9.36 -1.69 -23.49
N LYS A 28 -8.40 -2.39 -24.08
CA LYS A 28 -8.12 -3.81 -23.81
C LYS A 28 -7.81 -4.10 -22.33
N PHE A 29 -7.07 -3.22 -21.68
CA PHE A 29 -6.63 -3.36 -20.28
C PHE A 29 -7.44 -2.50 -19.30
N ALA A 30 -8.46 -1.79 -19.75
CA ALA A 30 -9.32 -1.04 -18.85
C ALA A 30 -10.07 -2.01 -17.91
N GLY A 31 -9.97 -1.80 -16.61
CA GLY A 31 -10.53 -2.72 -15.62
C GLY A 31 -9.76 -4.03 -15.44
N ALA A 32 -8.53 -4.13 -15.95
CA ALA A 32 -7.71 -5.35 -15.90
C ALA A 32 -7.47 -5.88 -14.48
N LEU A 33 -7.50 -4.99 -13.47
CA LEU A 33 -7.31 -5.34 -12.07
C LEU A 33 -8.64 -5.37 -11.27
N ASN A 34 -9.76 -5.59 -11.96
CA ASN A 34 -11.04 -5.79 -11.28
C ASN A 34 -11.03 -7.11 -10.48
N PRO A 35 -11.14 -7.08 -9.14
CA PRO A 35 -11.07 -8.30 -8.33
C PRO A 35 -12.28 -9.23 -8.47
N PHE A 36 -13.36 -8.76 -9.10
CA PHE A 36 -14.56 -9.55 -9.35
C PHE A 36 -14.52 -10.35 -10.65
N GLU A 37 -13.44 -10.24 -11.42
CA GLU A 37 -13.19 -11.00 -12.63
C GLU A 37 -11.87 -11.77 -12.53
N PRO A 38 -11.76 -13.00 -13.05
CA PRO A 38 -10.48 -13.71 -13.13
C PRO A 38 -9.47 -12.92 -13.95
N TYR A 39 -8.23 -12.85 -13.48
CA TYR A 39 -7.16 -12.20 -14.22
C TYR A 39 -6.70 -13.06 -15.40
N SER A 40 -6.64 -12.48 -16.59
CA SER A 40 -6.09 -13.17 -17.76
C SER A 40 -4.55 -13.24 -17.69
N ASP A 41 -3.97 -14.26 -18.34
CA ASP A 41 -2.51 -14.42 -18.42
C ASP A 41 -1.82 -13.19 -19.01
N GLU A 42 -2.49 -12.51 -19.93
CA GLU A 42 -1.96 -11.28 -20.55
C GLU A 42 -1.92 -10.12 -19.56
N VAL A 43 -2.94 -9.96 -18.70
CA VAL A 43 -2.95 -8.98 -17.61
C VAL A 43 -1.84 -9.29 -16.62
N LEU A 44 -1.73 -10.55 -16.18
CA LEU A 44 -0.68 -10.98 -15.25
C LEU A 44 0.72 -10.75 -15.82
N ALA A 45 0.92 -11.02 -17.13
CA ALA A 45 2.19 -10.73 -17.81
C ALA A 45 2.50 -9.23 -17.83
N SER A 46 1.52 -8.38 -18.12
CA SER A 46 1.68 -6.93 -18.11
C SER A 46 2.05 -6.39 -16.72
N VAL A 47 1.34 -6.86 -15.68
CA VAL A 47 1.63 -6.50 -14.28
C VAL A 47 3.04 -6.95 -13.88
N LYS A 48 3.44 -8.16 -14.27
CA LYS A 48 4.79 -8.67 -14.01
C LYS A 48 5.87 -7.79 -14.66
N LEU A 49 5.67 -7.38 -15.90
CA LEU A 49 6.62 -6.49 -16.59
C LEU A 49 6.74 -5.13 -15.90
N SER A 50 5.60 -4.54 -15.47
CA SER A 50 5.60 -3.29 -14.72
C SER A 50 6.33 -3.44 -13.38
N SER A 51 6.10 -4.55 -12.66
CA SER A 51 6.76 -4.83 -11.39
C SER A 51 8.28 -5.00 -11.57
N ILE A 52 8.73 -5.66 -12.66
CA ILE A 52 10.16 -5.79 -12.99
C ILE A 52 10.76 -4.40 -13.25
N ALA A 53 10.12 -3.58 -14.06
CA ALA A 53 10.59 -2.23 -14.36
C ALA A 53 10.74 -1.38 -13.08
N THR A 54 9.73 -1.39 -12.21
CA THR A 54 9.77 -0.71 -10.90
C THR A 54 10.89 -1.26 -10.01
N TYR A 55 11.10 -2.57 -10.00
CA TYR A 55 12.17 -3.20 -9.23
C TYR A 55 13.55 -2.81 -9.72
N ASP A 56 13.76 -2.75 -11.05
CA ASP A 56 15.04 -2.34 -11.64
C ASP A 56 15.33 -0.86 -11.39
N GLU A 57 14.32 0.00 -11.48
CA GLU A 57 14.43 1.42 -11.13
C GLU A 57 14.78 1.60 -9.64
N PHE A 58 14.11 0.88 -8.75
CA PHE A 58 14.39 0.91 -7.31
C PHE A 58 15.84 0.47 -7.01
N LYS A 59 16.31 -0.66 -7.58
CA LYS A 59 17.70 -1.09 -7.44
C LYS A 59 18.67 -0.01 -7.93
N SER A 60 18.40 0.57 -9.08
CA SER A 60 19.25 1.61 -9.67
C SER A 60 19.35 2.84 -8.77
N SER A 61 18.23 3.27 -8.19
CA SER A 61 18.18 4.40 -7.26
C SER A 61 18.99 4.12 -5.98
N VAL A 62 18.85 2.92 -5.42
CA VAL A 62 19.62 2.53 -4.22
C VAL A 62 21.10 2.42 -4.52
N MET A 63 21.48 1.81 -5.67
CA MET A 63 22.88 1.73 -6.11
C MET A 63 23.50 3.13 -6.22
N ALA A 64 22.81 4.06 -6.85
CA ALA A 64 23.29 5.43 -7.01
C ALA A 64 23.42 6.18 -5.67
N ALA A 65 22.39 6.07 -4.82
CA ALA A 65 22.35 6.79 -3.53
C ALA A 65 23.35 6.21 -2.51
N ARG A 66 23.60 4.89 -2.54
CA ARG A 66 24.41 4.17 -1.54
C ARG A 66 25.77 3.71 -2.07
N ASN A 67 26.10 4.02 -3.30
CA ASN A 67 27.34 3.58 -3.97
C ASN A 67 27.55 2.04 -3.87
N ILE A 68 26.45 1.28 -4.04
CA ILE A 68 26.44 -0.17 -3.99
C ILE A 68 26.65 -0.73 -5.41
N SER A 69 27.55 -1.72 -5.57
CA SER A 69 27.81 -2.33 -6.86
C SER A 69 26.63 -3.18 -7.35
N ALA A 70 26.53 -3.39 -8.68
CA ALA A 70 25.50 -4.19 -9.31
C ALA A 70 25.47 -5.65 -8.80
N ASP A 71 26.63 -6.22 -8.49
CA ASP A 71 26.72 -7.59 -7.96
C ASP A 71 26.16 -7.66 -6.53
N LYS A 72 26.49 -6.64 -5.70
CA LYS A 72 26.04 -6.60 -4.30
C LYS A 72 24.55 -6.30 -4.20
N ILE A 73 24.00 -5.39 -5.01
CA ILE A 73 22.59 -5.04 -4.94
C ILE A 73 21.66 -6.24 -5.20
N ASN A 74 22.03 -7.13 -6.10
CA ASN A 74 21.21 -8.30 -6.42
C ASN A 74 21.02 -9.22 -5.20
N SER A 75 22.04 -9.38 -4.37
CA SER A 75 21.95 -10.17 -3.13
C SER A 75 21.20 -9.44 -2.00
N LEU A 76 21.19 -8.12 -2.01
CA LEU A 76 20.49 -7.28 -1.03
C LEU A 76 19.01 -7.10 -1.37
N ALA A 77 18.65 -7.16 -2.64
CA ALA A 77 17.34 -6.81 -3.15
C ALA A 77 16.39 -8.01 -3.32
N GLU A 78 16.53 -9.05 -2.49
CA GLU A 78 15.70 -10.27 -2.54
C GLU A 78 14.40 -10.16 -1.69
N GLY A 79 14.06 -8.97 -1.20
CA GLY A 79 12.87 -8.77 -0.36
C GLY A 79 13.07 -9.19 1.11
N ARG A 80 14.30 -9.36 1.56
CA ARG A 80 14.61 -9.71 2.96
C ARG A 80 14.35 -8.54 3.89
N ILE A 81 13.95 -8.87 5.12
CA ILE A 81 13.94 -7.94 6.24
C ILE A 81 15.35 -7.94 6.84
N TYR A 82 15.86 -6.76 7.15
CA TYR A 82 17.16 -6.55 7.77
C TYR A 82 16.99 -6.07 9.21
N SER A 83 17.83 -6.54 10.13
CA SER A 83 18.00 -5.86 11.40
C SER A 83 18.69 -4.50 11.18
N ALA A 84 18.63 -3.61 12.15
CA ALA A 84 19.28 -2.30 12.04
C ALA A 84 20.79 -2.45 11.85
N GLU A 85 21.41 -3.37 12.60
CA GLU A 85 22.83 -3.67 12.52
C GLU A 85 23.21 -4.26 11.15
N ASP A 86 22.41 -5.19 10.62
CA ASP A 86 22.65 -5.77 9.31
C ASP A 86 22.52 -4.73 8.21
N ALA A 87 21.50 -3.86 8.30
CA ALA A 87 21.29 -2.78 7.34
C ALA A 87 22.48 -1.80 7.32
N LEU A 88 23.04 -1.47 8.49
CA LEU A 88 24.25 -0.66 8.61
C LEU A 88 25.46 -1.38 8.01
N ALA A 89 25.66 -2.65 8.35
CA ALA A 89 26.79 -3.45 7.88
C ALA A 89 26.84 -3.58 6.36
N VAL A 90 25.66 -3.64 5.70
CA VAL A 90 25.58 -3.72 4.23
C VAL A 90 25.50 -2.35 3.54
N GLY A 91 25.37 -1.26 4.29
CA GLY A 91 25.36 0.12 3.79
C GLY A 91 23.98 0.61 3.31
N LEU A 92 22.91 0.00 3.78
CA LEU A 92 21.53 0.43 3.48
C LEU A 92 21.08 1.62 4.33
N VAL A 93 21.66 1.78 5.52
CA VAL A 93 21.44 2.93 6.41
C VAL A 93 22.79 3.54 6.79
N ASP A 94 22.78 4.78 7.26
CA ASP A 94 24.02 5.54 7.57
C ASP A 94 24.44 5.36 9.03
N GLU A 95 23.46 5.38 9.95
CA GLU A 95 23.69 5.33 11.39
C GLU A 95 22.55 4.58 12.09
N LEU A 96 22.83 4.11 13.30
CA LEU A 96 21.85 3.57 14.22
C LEU A 96 21.49 4.62 15.26
N GLY A 97 20.19 4.80 15.52
CA GLY A 97 19.76 5.80 16.50
C GLY A 97 18.26 5.77 16.76
N SER A 98 17.82 6.65 17.66
CA SER A 98 16.42 6.90 17.94
C SER A 98 15.81 7.89 16.94
N LEU A 99 14.48 8.01 16.96
CA LEU A 99 13.77 9.04 16.19
C LEU A 99 14.27 10.45 16.54
N ASP A 100 14.52 10.73 17.83
CA ASP A 100 15.00 12.04 18.27
C ASP A 100 16.40 12.35 17.71
N MET A 101 17.27 11.33 17.65
CA MET A 101 18.57 11.48 16.99
C MET A 101 18.40 11.77 15.50
N ALA A 102 17.52 11.08 14.80
CA ALA A 102 17.28 11.33 13.38
C ALA A 102 16.75 12.75 13.14
N ILE A 103 15.82 13.23 13.98
CA ILE A 103 15.29 14.60 13.90
C ILE A 103 16.40 15.64 14.13
N SER A 104 17.20 15.46 15.17
CA SER A 104 18.31 16.41 15.47
C SER A 104 19.38 16.40 14.38
N THR A 105 19.71 15.22 13.84
CA THR A 105 20.66 15.12 12.72
C THR A 105 20.14 15.83 11.47
N VAL A 106 18.85 15.67 11.12
CA VAL A 106 18.25 16.39 9.98
C VAL A 106 18.22 17.90 10.21
N ALA A 107 17.90 18.34 11.43
CA ALA A 107 17.94 19.77 11.78
C ALA A 107 19.34 20.34 11.64
N GLU A 108 20.37 19.64 12.13
CA GLU A 108 21.78 20.02 11.99
C GLU A 108 22.21 20.11 10.52
N MET A 109 21.87 19.08 9.71
CA MET A 109 22.15 19.10 8.26
C MET A 109 21.46 20.25 7.52
N ALA A 110 20.29 20.71 8.01
CA ALA A 110 19.56 21.85 7.49
C ALA A 110 20.09 23.20 8.05
N GLY A 111 21.06 23.18 8.98
CA GLY A 111 21.58 24.37 9.63
C GLY A 111 20.60 25.05 10.60
N LEU A 112 19.64 24.30 11.13
CA LEU A 112 18.63 24.79 12.06
C LEU A 112 19.10 24.58 13.48
N SER A 113 19.21 25.68 14.25
CA SER A 113 19.52 25.64 15.69
C SER A 113 18.28 25.63 16.57
N ASP A 114 17.16 26.10 16.03
CA ASP A 114 15.83 26.09 16.67
C ASP A 114 14.81 25.59 15.67
N TYR A 115 14.04 24.57 16.03
CA TYR A 115 13.06 23.94 15.16
C TYR A 115 11.89 23.36 15.94
N GLU A 116 10.76 23.29 15.29
CA GLU A 116 9.55 22.63 15.80
C GLU A 116 9.20 21.44 14.90
N THR A 117 8.87 20.31 15.52
CA THR A 117 8.38 19.13 14.81
C THR A 117 6.88 19.18 14.67
N VAL A 118 6.39 19.12 13.43
CA VAL A 118 4.96 19.09 13.13
C VAL A 118 4.57 17.69 12.66
N ASN A 119 3.69 17.04 13.40
CA ASN A 119 3.13 15.77 13.00
C ASN A 119 1.91 15.99 12.10
N TYR A 120 2.00 15.60 10.85
CA TYR A 120 0.85 15.57 9.96
C TYR A 120 0.03 14.32 10.27
N PRO A 121 -1.27 14.44 10.63
CA PRO A 121 -2.10 13.27 10.85
C PRO A 121 -2.20 12.47 9.55
N VAL A 122 -1.82 11.20 9.63
CA VAL A 122 -2.10 10.25 8.55
C VAL A 122 -3.63 10.15 8.47
N LYS A 123 -4.21 10.40 7.30
CA LYS A 123 -5.65 10.17 7.11
C LYS A 123 -5.90 8.69 7.38
N MET A 124 -6.66 8.39 8.44
CA MET A 124 -7.04 7.03 8.75
C MET A 124 -7.79 6.44 7.55
N THR A 125 -7.38 5.27 7.12
CA THR A 125 -8.14 4.52 6.11
C THR A 125 -9.48 4.11 6.70
N PHE A 126 -10.49 3.88 5.85
CA PHE A 126 -11.81 3.38 6.30
C PHE A 126 -11.70 2.17 7.24
N PHE A 127 -10.75 1.26 6.97
CA PHE A 127 -10.48 0.09 7.81
C PHE A 127 -9.92 0.44 9.19
N GLU A 128 -9.07 1.45 9.30
CA GLU A 128 -8.54 1.92 10.58
C GLU A 128 -9.63 2.63 11.39
N ALA A 129 -10.42 3.48 10.75
CA ALA A 129 -11.57 4.12 11.37
C ALA A 129 -12.61 3.09 11.86
N LEU A 130 -12.80 2.00 11.11
CA LEU A 130 -13.68 0.90 11.51
C LEU A 130 -13.10 0.11 12.70
N LYS A 131 -11.79 -0.12 12.74
CA LYS A 131 -11.10 -0.83 13.82
C LYS A 131 -11.14 -0.07 15.13
N ASP A 132 -11.01 1.26 15.09
CA ASP A 132 -11.04 2.14 16.27
C ASP A 132 -12.46 2.51 16.70
N SER A 133 -13.47 2.17 15.90
CA SER A 133 -14.87 2.34 16.27
C SER A 133 -15.33 1.19 17.17
N GLU A 134 -16.25 1.49 18.12
CA GLU A 134 -16.90 0.47 18.96
C GLU A 134 -17.62 -0.62 18.13
N LEU A 135 -17.86 -0.36 16.84
CA LEU A 135 -18.45 -1.29 15.88
C LEU A 135 -17.62 -2.56 15.67
N TRP A 136 -16.29 -2.51 15.87
CA TRP A 136 -15.43 -3.71 15.76
C TRP A 136 -15.72 -4.74 16.87
N ASN A 137 -16.21 -4.30 18.02
CA ASN A 137 -16.61 -5.17 19.12
C ASN A 137 -17.96 -5.84 18.90
N LEU A 138 -18.75 -5.37 17.92
CA LEU A 138 -19.95 -6.08 17.49
C LEU A 138 -19.52 -7.29 16.66
N SER A 139 -19.80 -8.48 17.18
CA SER A 139 -19.46 -9.71 16.44
C SER A 139 -20.11 -9.65 15.05
N LEU A 140 -19.36 -10.06 14.01
CA LEU A 140 -19.84 -10.11 12.62
C LEU A 140 -21.20 -10.81 12.49
N SER A 141 -21.48 -11.75 13.40
CA SER A 141 -22.73 -12.48 13.50
C SER A 141 -23.93 -11.61 13.97
N SER A 142 -23.70 -10.52 14.71
CA SER A 142 -24.76 -9.60 15.09
C SER A 142 -25.05 -8.57 13.99
N LEU A 143 -24.06 -8.20 13.21
CA LEU A 143 -24.21 -7.36 12.03
C LEU A 143 -25.04 -8.05 10.92
N LEU A 144 -24.85 -9.36 10.76
CA LEU A 144 -25.56 -10.15 9.74
C LEU A 144 -26.98 -10.56 10.16
N LYS A 145 -27.35 -10.40 11.43
CA LYS A 145 -28.64 -10.81 11.96
C LYS A 145 -29.58 -9.66 12.38
N GLY A 146 -29.10 -8.41 12.31
CA GLY A 146 -29.91 -7.24 12.67
C GLY A 146 -30.88 -6.81 11.57
N PRO A 147 -32.12 -6.41 11.91
CA PRO A 147 -33.12 -5.97 10.92
C PRO A 147 -32.83 -4.63 10.25
N HIS A 148 -31.69 -3.98 10.56
CA HIS A 148 -31.31 -2.65 10.07
C HIS A 148 -29.98 -2.59 9.33
N PHE A 149 -29.40 -3.73 8.93
CA PHE A 149 -28.22 -3.72 8.06
C PHE A 149 -28.68 -3.47 6.62
N ASP A 150 -28.64 -2.21 6.20
CA ASP A 150 -28.82 -1.85 4.78
C ASP A 150 -27.48 -1.48 4.16
N PRO A 151 -26.86 -2.43 3.41
CA PRO A 151 -25.59 -2.19 2.73
C PRO A 151 -25.64 -1.05 1.71
N LEU A 152 -26.85 -0.78 1.17
CA LEU A 152 -27.09 0.29 0.19
C LEU A 152 -27.08 1.66 0.87
N GLN A 153 -27.54 1.74 2.11
CA GLN A 153 -27.53 2.99 2.88
C GLN A 153 -26.09 3.34 3.27
N MET A 154 -25.30 2.38 3.73
CA MET A 154 -23.87 2.60 3.99
C MET A 154 -23.10 3.01 2.72
N ALA A 155 -23.41 2.41 1.59
CA ALA A 155 -22.81 2.79 0.32
C ALA A 155 -23.21 4.20 -0.13
N ARG A 156 -24.46 4.62 0.11
CA ARG A 156 -24.92 5.99 -0.15
C ARG A 156 -24.22 7.00 0.74
N ASP A 157 -24.17 6.75 2.06
CA ASP A 157 -23.51 7.61 3.02
C ASP A 157 -22.01 7.76 2.69
N TYR A 158 -21.37 6.70 2.21
CA TYR A 158 -19.98 6.72 1.74
C TYR A 158 -19.82 7.59 0.48
N ILE A 159 -20.73 7.45 -0.49
CA ILE A 159 -20.69 8.21 -1.76
C ILE A 159 -20.98 9.70 -1.53
N GLU A 160 -21.86 10.03 -0.60
CA GLU A 160 -22.23 11.42 -0.28
C GLU A 160 -21.09 12.20 0.39
N HIS A 161 -20.12 11.50 1.04
CA HIS A 161 -18.95 12.09 1.68
C HIS A 161 -17.68 12.11 0.80
N ILE A 162 -17.78 11.60 -0.45
CA ILE A 162 -16.69 11.74 -1.44
C ILE A 162 -16.82 13.11 -2.11
N GLU A 163 -15.87 14.01 -1.82
CA GLU A 163 -15.79 15.29 -2.54
C GLU A 163 -15.65 15.05 -4.05
N PRO A 164 -16.50 15.68 -4.89
CA PRO A 164 -16.42 15.55 -6.34
C PRO A 164 -15.06 16.08 -6.84
N GLY A 165 -14.27 15.21 -7.43
CA GLY A 165 -12.98 15.57 -8.03
C GLY A 165 -11.74 14.90 -7.42
N THR A 166 -11.85 14.15 -6.34
CA THR A 166 -10.75 13.36 -5.81
C THR A 166 -10.77 11.95 -6.40
N TRP A 167 -9.96 11.74 -7.46
CA TRP A 167 -9.63 10.39 -7.91
C TRP A 167 -8.75 9.73 -6.85
N GLN A 168 -9.34 8.95 -5.97
CA GLN A 168 -8.57 8.10 -5.08
C GLN A 168 -8.10 6.88 -5.87
N TYR A 169 -6.82 6.86 -6.21
CA TYR A 169 -6.14 5.63 -6.59
C TYR A 169 -6.11 4.74 -5.34
N LEU A 170 -7.05 3.82 -5.21
CA LEU A 170 -7.00 2.73 -4.24
C LEU A 170 -6.02 1.67 -4.75
N MET A 171 -4.75 1.99 -4.77
CA MET A 171 -3.69 1.01 -4.72
C MET A 171 -3.09 1.08 -3.32
N PRO A 172 -3.14 0.03 -2.52
CA PRO A 172 -2.30 -0.06 -1.35
C PRO A 172 -0.87 -0.29 -1.84
N VAL A 173 -0.15 0.79 -2.10
CA VAL A 173 1.31 0.74 -2.15
C VAL A 173 1.75 0.75 -0.70
N VAL A 174 1.95 -0.42 -0.13
CA VAL A 174 2.68 -0.54 1.12
C VAL A 174 4.15 -0.39 0.75
N VAL A 175 4.68 0.82 0.91
CA VAL A 175 6.11 1.07 0.95
C VAL A 175 6.48 0.99 2.43
N GLU A 176 6.98 -0.16 2.88
CA GLU A 176 7.69 -0.30 4.14
C GLU A 176 9.16 0.12 3.98
#